data_feda0b5231d0c3e9c4d13a7da0223626
#
_entry.id   feda0b5231d0c3e9c4d13a7da0223626
#
_cell.length_a   1.000
_cell.length_b   1.000
_cell.length_c   1.000
_cell.angle_alpha   90.00
_cell.angle_beta   90.00
_cell.angle_gamma   90.00
#
_symmetry.space_group_name_H-M   'P 1'
#
loop_
_entity.id
_entity.type
_entity.pdbx_description
1 polymer ?
#
loop_
_entity_poly.entity_id
_entity_poly.type
_entity_poly.pdbx_seq_one_letter_code
_entity_poly.pdbx_strand_id
1 'polypeptide(L)'
;MYLRHILVSKKLSNLSFLILAVCVIFLSQSSLAYAHFFGATKNIDNYQVIFSPSPSTPIAGDNSTSLNFSVLENNTNIYNIYSALVVTDKQSGDIVGQVPYKIQEFSDITMPFNFNHTGDYVVTLQTRIAGDEKYQNSPLVASFDISVGNQLIPFDELMLFYIAPATAAVAGLAIYLHSKKKL
;
A
#
# COMPACT_ATOMS: atom_id res chain seq x y z
N MET A 1 -40.15 35.50 -27.88
CA MET A 1 -39.30 35.61 -26.69
C MET A 1 -39.27 34.31 -25.83
N TYR A 2 -40.33 33.53 -25.81
CA TYR A 2 -40.47 32.30 -25.00
C TYR A 2 -39.56 31.12 -25.42
N LEU A 3 -39.30 30.91 -26.70
CA LEU A 3 -38.51 29.79 -27.23
C LEU A 3 -37.01 29.83 -26.85
N ARG A 4 -36.42 31.02 -26.64
CA ARG A 4 -35.02 31.17 -26.21
C ARG A 4 -34.79 30.72 -24.79
N HIS A 5 -35.75 30.92 -23.88
CA HIS A 5 -35.64 30.49 -22.48
C HIS A 5 -35.63 28.96 -22.32
N ILE A 6 -36.43 28.27 -23.13
CA ILE A 6 -36.53 26.79 -23.08
C ILE A 6 -35.24 26.13 -23.60
N LEU A 7 -34.61 26.68 -24.64
CA LEU A 7 -33.37 26.17 -25.22
C LEU A 7 -32.16 26.36 -24.27
N VAL A 8 -32.10 27.47 -23.55
CA VAL A 8 -31.05 27.76 -22.58
C VAL A 8 -31.19 26.84 -21.34
N SER A 9 -32.41 26.61 -20.87
CA SER A 9 -32.71 25.72 -19.74
C SER A 9 -32.31 24.27 -20.06
N LYS A 10 -32.61 23.74 -21.24
CA LYS A 10 -32.20 22.39 -21.66
C LYS A 10 -30.67 22.24 -21.77
N LYS A 11 -29.95 23.26 -22.28
CA LYS A 11 -28.49 23.22 -22.35
C LYS A 11 -27.83 23.24 -20.97
N LEU A 12 -28.38 24.00 -20.02
CA LEU A 12 -27.89 24.05 -18.65
C LEU A 12 -28.11 22.70 -17.92
N SER A 13 -29.28 22.10 -18.11
CA SER A 13 -29.60 20.77 -17.56
C SER A 13 -28.64 19.68 -18.08
N ASN A 14 -28.33 19.69 -19.38
CA ASN A 14 -27.40 18.73 -19.98
C ASN A 14 -25.97 18.92 -19.49
N LEU A 15 -25.53 20.16 -19.24
CA LEU A 15 -24.20 20.45 -18.70
C LEU A 15 -24.08 19.99 -17.24
N SER A 16 -25.10 20.23 -16.42
CA SER A 16 -25.13 19.74 -15.02
C SER A 16 -25.13 18.22 -14.96
N PHE A 17 -25.85 17.56 -15.86
CA PHE A 17 -25.87 16.10 -15.93
C PHE A 17 -24.49 15.54 -16.34
N LEU A 18 -23.81 16.19 -17.27
CA LEU A 18 -22.46 15.82 -17.71
C LEU A 18 -21.44 15.96 -16.57
N ILE A 19 -21.49 17.05 -15.82
CA ILE A 19 -20.62 17.29 -14.67
C ILE A 19 -20.87 16.22 -13.57
N LEU A 20 -22.13 15.93 -13.28
CA LEU A 20 -22.50 14.91 -12.32
C LEU A 20 -22.00 13.52 -12.75
N ALA A 21 -22.16 13.17 -14.03
CA ALA A 21 -21.67 11.90 -14.57
C ALA A 21 -20.16 11.77 -14.50
N VAL A 22 -19.40 12.84 -14.79
CA VAL A 22 -17.96 12.87 -14.66
C VAL A 22 -17.54 12.71 -13.18
N CYS A 23 -18.20 13.39 -12.24
CA CYS A 23 -17.93 13.22 -10.80
C CYS A 23 -18.20 11.79 -10.33
N VAL A 24 -19.28 11.16 -10.78
CA VAL A 24 -19.60 9.77 -10.43
C VAL A 24 -18.55 8.80 -10.99
N ILE A 25 -18.07 9.03 -12.22
CA ILE A 25 -17.00 8.21 -12.82
C ILE A 25 -15.70 8.36 -12.02
N PHE A 26 -15.33 9.57 -11.61
CA PHE A 26 -14.14 9.78 -10.78
C PHE A 26 -14.27 9.16 -9.39
N LEU A 27 -15.44 9.20 -8.77
CA LEU A 27 -15.69 8.59 -7.46
C LEU A 27 -15.73 7.06 -7.54
N SER A 28 -16.11 6.47 -8.67
CA SER A 28 -16.12 5.03 -8.85
C SER A 28 -14.73 4.43 -9.09
N GLN A 29 -13.74 5.22 -9.47
CA GLN A 29 -12.35 4.76 -9.65
C GLN A 29 -11.59 4.57 -8.34
N SER A 30 -12.05 5.18 -7.24
CA SER A 30 -11.39 5.10 -5.94
C SER A 30 -11.60 3.78 -5.19
N SER A 31 -12.40 2.86 -5.71
CA SER A 31 -12.70 1.58 -5.04
C SER A 31 -11.91 0.37 -5.54
N LEU A 32 -10.87 0.56 -6.34
CA LEU A 32 -9.94 -0.51 -6.68
C LEU A 32 -8.77 -0.61 -5.66
N ALA A 33 -9.07 -0.39 -4.39
CA ALA A 33 -8.21 -0.90 -3.33
C ALA A 33 -8.34 -2.43 -3.36
N TYR A 34 -7.40 -3.09 -4.01
CA TYR A 34 -7.27 -4.55 -3.93
C TYR A 34 -6.93 -4.93 -2.50
N ALA A 35 -7.96 -5.12 -1.69
CA ALA A 35 -7.83 -5.72 -0.36
C ALA A 35 -7.67 -7.26 -0.49
N HIS A 36 -6.77 -7.72 -1.35
CA HIS A 36 -6.29 -9.09 -1.35
C HIS A 36 -4.86 -9.11 -0.85
N PHE A 37 -4.74 -8.86 0.44
CA PHE A 37 -3.50 -9.15 1.12
C PHE A 37 -3.55 -10.59 1.61
N PHE A 38 -3.24 -11.52 0.74
CA PHE A 38 -2.71 -12.82 1.13
C PHE A 38 -1.21 -12.64 1.19
N GLY A 39 -0.60 -12.91 2.34
CA GLY A 39 0.83 -12.81 2.52
C GLY A 39 1.55 -13.60 1.43
N ALA A 40 2.69 -13.08 0.99
CA ALA A 40 3.55 -13.83 0.09
C ALA A 40 3.99 -15.11 0.78
N THR A 41 3.91 -16.24 0.10
CA THR A 41 4.20 -17.55 0.68
C THR A 41 5.35 -18.19 -0.06
N LYS A 42 6.30 -18.79 0.68
CA LYS A 42 7.36 -19.66 0.15
C LYS A 42 7.33 -21.00 0.85
N ASN A 43 7.36 -22.06 0.04
CA ASN A 43 7.50 -23.42 0.52
C ASN A 43 8.97 -23.85 0.38
N ILE A 44 9.54 -24.34 1.44
CA ILE A 44 10.93 -24.78 1.54
C ILE A 44 10.95 -26.11 2.30
N ASP A 45 11.16 -27.20 1.61
CA ASP A 45 11.01 -28.56 2.14
C ASP A 45 9.62 -28.76 2.78
N ASN A 46 9.57 -29.12 4.06
CA ASN A 46 8.34 -29.33 4.84
C ASN A 46 7.78 -28.02 5.43
N TYR A 47 8.51 -26.90 5.22
CA TYR A 47 8.16 -25.63 5.84
C TYR A 47 7.51 -24.69 4.85
N GLN A 48 6.54 -23.93 5.35
CA GLN A 48 5.90 -22.85 4.66
C GLN A 48 6.20 -21.55 5.41
N VAL A 49 6.78 -20.58 4.72
CA VAL A 49 7.01 -19.24 5.27
C VAL A 49 6.05 -18.27 4.61
N ILE A 50 5.23 -17.62 5.42
CA ILE A 50 4.27 -16.60 5.00
C ILE A 50 4.78 -15.25 5.44
N PHE A 51 4.77 -14.25 4.55
CA PHE A 51 5.20 -12.87 4.83
C PHE A 51 4.05 -11.90 4.59
N SER A 52 3.82 -11.01 5.56
CA SER A 52 2.73 -10.06 5.56
C SER A 52 3.16 -8.72 6.19
N PRO A 53 3.61 -7.74 5.41
CA PRO A 53 3.89 -6.42 5.97
C PRO A 53 2.62 -5.69 6.38
N SER A 54 2.69 -4.88 7.42
CA SER A 54 1.61 -3.99 7.85
C SER A 54 2.18 -2.56 8.05
N PRO A 55 1.69 -1.57 7.31
CA PRO A 55 0.69 -1.65 6.22
C PRO A 55 1.18 -2.49 5.03
N SER A 56 0.25 -2.94 4.19
CA SER A 56 0.57 -3.77 3.01
C SER A 56 1.52 -3.10 2.02
N THR A 57 1.47 -1.77 1.95
CA THR A 57 2.43 -0.94 1.26
C THR A 57 3.07 -0.02 2.29
N PRO A 58 4.26 -0.35 2.79
CA PRO A 58 4.99 0.51 3.71
C PRO A 58 5.29 1.88 3.11
N ILE A 59 5.38 2.86 3.98
CA ILE A 59 5.66 4.25 3.62
C ILE A 59 7.03 4.62 4.18
N ALA A 60 7.86 5.25 3.36
CA ALA A 60 9.16 5.71 3.77
C ALA A 60 9.05 6.76 4.90
N GLY A 61 9.84 6.59 5.96
CA GLY A 61 9.83 7.46 7.14
C GLY A 61 8.69 7.18 8.14
N ASP A 62 7.81 6.20 7.86
CA ASP A 62 6.74 5.81 8.78
C ASP A 62 7.24 4.74 9.76
N ASN A 63 7.21 5.05 11.06
CA ASN A 63 7.62 4.14 12.13
C ASN A 63 6.54 3.09 12.48
N SER A 64 5.40 3.09 11.80
CA SER A 64 4.30 2.15 12.06
C SER A 64 4.45 0.82 11.31
N THR A 65 5.44 0.72 10.40
CA THR A 65 5.63 -0.50 9.61
C THR A 65 6.09 -1.67 10.48
N SER A 66 5.41 -2.80 10.33
CA SER A 66 5.81 -4.09 10.88
C SER A 66 5.91 -5.15 9.79
N LEU A 67 6.95 -5.96 9.86
CA LEU A 67 7.17 -7.11 9.00
C LEU A 67 6.74 -8.36 9.74
N ASN A 68 5.63 -8.95 9.31
CA ASN A 68 5.04 -10.10 9.96
C ASN A 68 5.37 -11.37 9.17
N PHE A 69 5.77 -12.40 9.87
CA PHE A 69 6.06 -13.71 9.30
C PHE A 69 5.36 -14.81 10.08
N SER A 70 4.99 -15.87 9.39
CA SER A 70 4.56 -17.12 10.00
C SER A 70 5.36 -18.26 9.39
N VAL A 71 5.96 -19.11 10.23
CA VAL A 71 6.70 -20.29 9.78
C VAL A 71 5.95 -21.54 10.23
N LEU A 72 5.44 -22.28 9.26
CA LEU A 72 4.59 -23.45 9.48
C LEU A 72 5.33 -24.71 9.04
N GLU A 73 5.17 -25.79 9.77
CA GLU A 73 5.51 -27.15 9.34
C GLU A 73 4.21 -27.94 9.14
N ASN A 74 3.99 -28.44 7.93
CA ASN A 74 2.75 -29.15 7.57
C ASN A 74 1.46 -28.38 7.97
N ASN A 75 1.43 -27.05 7.69
CA ASN A 75 0.37 -26.13 8.05
C ASN A 75 0.13 -25.93 9.57
N THR A 76 1.10 -26.28 10.39
CA THR A 76 1.02 -26.13 11.85
C THR A 76 2.14 -25.20 12.33
N ASN A 77 1.82 -24.32 13.28
CA ASN A 77 2.81 -23.46 13.92
C ASN A 77 3.87 -24.30 14.64
N ILE A 78 5.12 -23.89 14.51
CA ILE A 78 6.25 -24.49 15.22
C ILE A 78 6.66 -23.59 16.39
N TYR A 79 7.45 -24.15 17.30
CA TYR A 79 7.83 -23.47 18.54
C TYR A 79 9.35 -23.42 18.71
N ASN A 80 9.82 -22.46 19.54
CA ASN A 80 11.22 -22.33 19.92
C ASN A 80 12.17 -22.24 18.72
N ILE A 81 11.89 -21.32 17.81
CA ILE A 81 12.74 -21.02 16.68
C ILE A 81 13.64 -19.81 16.94
N TYR A 82 14.77 -19.75 16.27
CA TYR A 82 15.62 -18.56 16.25
C TYR A 82 15.45 -17.84 14.92
N SER A 83 15.01 -16.60 14.95
CA SER A 83 14.81 -15.81 13.75
C SER A 83 15.71 -14.59 13.68
N ALA A 84 16.22 -14.29 12.49
CA ALA A 84 16.95 -13.09 12.14
C ALA A 84 16.35 -12.49 10.87
N LEU A 85 16.49 -11.19 10.70
CA LEU A 85 16.00 -10.47 9.53
C LEU A 85 17.15 -9.71 8.87
N VAL A 86 17.19 -9.74 7.55
CA VAL A 86 18.04 -8.88 6.72
C VAL A 86 17.16 -8.18 5.69
N VAL A 87 17.29 -6.87 5.58
CA VAL A 87 16.62 -6.08 4.55
C VAL A 87 17.67 -5.48 3.64
N THR A 88 17.54 -5.72 2.35
CA THR A 88 18.48 -5.31 1.32
C THR A 88 17.76 -4.43 0.31
N ASP A 89 18.36 -3.31 -0.07
CA ASP A 89 17.91 -2.52 -1.20
C ASP A 89 18.11 -3.30 -2.49
N LYS A 90 17.07 -3.46 -3.29
CA LYS A 90 17.09 -4.30 -4.48
C LYS A 90 17.91 -3.70 -5.62
N GLN A 91 18.02 -2.38 -5.65
CA GLN A 91 18.74 -1.67 -6.71
C GLN A 91 20.24 -1.63 -6.45
N SER A 92 20.65 -1.27 -5.22
CA SER A 92 22.08 -1.17 -4.87
C SER A 92 22.68 -2.48 -4.38
N GLY A 93 21.86 -3.38 -3.82
CA GLY A 93 22.32 -4.59 -3.14
C GLY A 93 22.81 -4.35 -1.71
N ASP A 94 22.69 -3.12 -1.20
CA ASP A 94 23.14 -2.77 0.13
C ASP A 94 22.19 -3.26 1.21
N ILE A 95 22.75 -3.71 2.34
CA ILE A 95 21.97 -4.03 3.53
C ILE A 95 21.55 -2.73 4.20
N VAL A 96 20.24 -2.45 4.18
CA VAL A 96 19.66 -1.25 4.80
C VAL A 96 19.19 -1.48 6.23
N GLY A 97 19.06 -2.74 6.64
CA GLY A 97 18.72 -3.10 8.00
C GLY A 97 18.94 -4.56 8.32
N GLN A 98 19.24 -4.81 9.59
CA GLN A 98 19.47 -6.16 10.08
C GLN A 98 18.98 -6.31 11.52
N VAL A 99 18.25 -7.38 11.79
CA VAL A 99 17.85 -7.80 13.15
C VAL A 99 18.59 -9.10 13.45
N PRO A 100 19.39 -9.14 14.52
CA PRO A 100 20.13 -10.34 14.88
C PRO A 100 19.21 -11.46 15.33
N TYR A 101 19.73 -12.69 15.38
CA TYR A 101 18.99 -13.86 15.86
C TYR A 101 18.41 -13.63 17.25
N LYS A 102 17.12 -13.85 17.39
CA LYS A 102 16.38 -13.88 18.64
C LYS A 102 15.55 -15.14 18.72
N ILE A 103 15.41 -15.68 19.92
CA ILE A 103 14.49 -16.77 20.17
C ILE A 103 13.04 -16.26 20.07
N GLN A 104 12.22 -17.01 19.38
CA GLN A 104 10.79 -16.81 19.29
C GLN A 104 10.09 -18.04 19.87
N GLU A 105 9.23 -17.82 20.83
CA GLU A 105 8.44 -18.89 21.44
C GLU A 105 7.47 -19.52 20.43
N PHE A 106 6.90 -18.66 19.58
CA PHE A 106 5.98 -19.05 18.50
C PHE A 106 6.56 -18.68 17.14
N SER A 107 6.13 -19.38 16.11
CA SER A 107 6.55 -19.13 14.74
C SER A 107 5.85 -17.93 14.05
N ASP A 108 4.91 -17.29 14.72
CA ASP A 108 4.33 -16.01 14.31
C ASP A 108 5.24 -14.88 14.84
N ILE A 109 5.91 -14.23 13.92
CA ILE A 109 7.00 -13.28 14.21
C ILE A 109 6.56 -11.89 13.72
N THR A 110 6.61 -10.90 14.57
CA THR A 110 6.40 -9.49 14.22
C THR A 110 7.65 -8.69 14.51
N MET A 111 8.21 -8.06 13.47
CA MET A 111 9.40 -7.22 13.58
C MET A 111 9.09 -5.80 13.11
N PRO A 112 9.14 -4.80 14.00
CA PRO A 112 9.03 -3.40 13.57
C PRO A 112 10.24 -3.04 12.72
N PHE A 113 9.99 -2.32 11.63
CA PHE A 113 11.04 -1.89 10.72
C PHE A 113 10.70 -0.52 10.12
N ASN A 114 11.70 0.36 10.04
CA ASN A 114 11.54 1.67 9.41
C ASN A 114 12.33 1.72 8.10
N PHE A 115 11.63 1.96 7.01
CA PHE A 115 12.24 2.23 5.71
C PHE A 115 12.49 3.72 5.57
N ASN A 116 13.76 4.13 5.45
CA ASN A 116 14.14 5.55 5.35
C ASN A 116 13.86 6.15 3.98
N HIS A 117 13.84 5.32 2.92
CA HIS A 117 13.67 5.76 1.54
C HIS A 117 12.62 4.93 0.83
N THR A 118 12.02 5.52 -0.21
CA THR A 118 11.17 4.78 -1.15
C THR A 118 12.02 3.88 -2.03
N GLY A 119 11.45 2.79 -2.50
CA GLY A 119 12.14 1.87 -3.39
C GLY A 119 11.66 0.44 -3.24
N ASP A 120 12.34 -0.46 -3.94
CA ASP A 120 12.12 -1.89 -3.85
C ASP A 120 13.20 -2.53 -2.99
N TYR A 121 12.75 -3.38 -2.07
CA TYR A 121 13.62 -4.05 -1.12
C TYR A 121 13.39 -5.56 -1.16
N VAL A 122 14.41 -6.30 -0.72
CA VAL A 122 14.32 -7.73 -0.44
C VAL A 122 14.38 -7.93 1.06
N VAL A 123 13.32 -8.49 1.62
CA VAL A 123 13.19 -8.82 3.04
C VAL A 123 13.49 -10.32 3.19
N THR A 124 14.56 -10.65 3.90
CA THR A 124 15.03 -12.03 4.07
C THR A 124 14.90 -12.45 5.53
N LEU A 125 14.01 -13.40 5.79
CA LEU A 125 13.92 -14.10 7.07
C LEU A 125 14.90 -15.27 7.06
N GLN A 126 15.69 -15.37 8.12
CA GLN A 126 16.57 -16.51 8.39
C GLN A 126 16.08 -17.18 9.68
N THR A 127 15.71 -18.46 9.60
CA THR A 127 15.14 -19.19 10.74
C THR A 127 15.96 -20.42 11.04
N ARG A 128 16.40 -20.58 12.28
CA ARG A 128 16.95 -21.85 12.78
C ARG A 128 15.89 -22.55 13.61
N ILE A 129 15.71 -23.84 13.36
CA ILE A 129 14.64 -24.65 13.95
C ILE A 129 15.28 -25.65 14.88
N ALA A 130 14.99 -25.52 16.17
CA ALA A 130 15.53 -26.44 17.18
C ALA A 130 14.97 -27.85 16.98
N GLY A 131 15.86 -28.84 16.95
CA GLY A 131 15.47 -30.24 16.75
C GLY A 131 15.40 -30.69 15.28
N ASP A 132 15.51 -29.78 14.32
CA ASP A 132 15.69 -30.12 12.91
C ASP A 132 17.18 -30.22 12.57
N GLU A 133 17.66 -31.41 12.18
CA GLU A 133 19.09 -31.63 11.88
C GLU A 133 19.64 -30.71 10.79
N LYS A 134 18.81 -30.37 9.79
CA LYS A 134 19.19 -29.51 8.67
C LYS A 134 19.18 -28.04 9.09
N TYR A 135 18.09 -27.58 9.70
CA TYR A 135 17.84 -26.16 9.94
C TYR A 135 18.30 -25.67 11.32
N GLN A 136 18.80 -26.52 12.17
CA GLN A 136 19.45 -26.12 13.40
C GLN A 136 20.84 -25.49 13.12
N ASN A 137 21.60 -26.04 12.19
CA ASN A 137 22.95 -25.62 11.86
C ASN A 137 23.02 -24.66 10.68
N SER A 138 22.16 -24.87 9.66
CA SER A 138 22.05 -24.02 8.47
C SER A 138 20.66 -23.38 8.44
N PRO A 139 20.53 -22.06 8.45
CA PRO A 139 19.21 -21.45 8.58
C PRO A 139 18.33 -21.75 7.35
N LEU A 140 17.04 -21.96 7.58
CA LEU A 140 16.01 -21.83 6.56
C LEU A 140 15.94 -20.38 6.14
N VAL A 141 16.06 -20.10 4.84
CA VAL A 141 16.14 -18.74 4.29
C VAL A 141 14.97 -18.49 3.36
N ALA A 142 14.13 -17.50 3.69
CA ALA A 142 13.01 -17.07 2.87
C ALA A 142 13.12 -15.59 2.56
N SER A 143 13.19 -15.22 1.27
CA SER A 143 13.31 -13.83 0.84
C SER A 143 12.04 -13.40 0.11
N PHE A 144 11.57 -12.19 0.35
CA PHE A 144 10.36 -11.62 -0.20
C PHE A 144 10.63 -10.22 -0.74
N ASP A 145 10.05 -9.91 -1.89
CA ASP A 145 10.10 -8.56 -2.45
C ASP A 145 9.04 -7.68 -1.79
N ILE A 146 9.39 -6.42 -1.51
CA ILE A 146 8.50 -5.41 -0.98
C ILE A 146 8.79 -4.06 -1.62
N SER A 147 7.74 -3.33 -1.97
CA SER A 147 7.86 -1.96 -2.48
C SER A 147 7.42 -0.97 -1.40
N VAL A 148 8.26 0.04 -1.18
CA VAL A 148 8.04 1.11 -0.20
C VAL A 148 7.71 2.39 -0.94
N GLY A 149 6.54 2.95 -0.65
CA GLY A 149 6.02 4.16 -1.29
C GLY A 149 6.30 5.44 -0.52
N ASN A 150 5.92 6.56 -1.14
CA ASN A 150 5.85 7.84 -0.46
C ASN A 150 4.58 7.92 0.42
N GLN A 151 4.65 8.79 1.42
CA GLN A 151 3.45 9.16 2.16
C GLN A 151 2.39 9.67 1.18
N LEU A 152 1.23 9.05 1.18
CA LEU A 152 0.09 9.54 0.41
C LEU A 152 -0.37 10.85 1.03
N ILE A 153 -0.71 11.83 0.17
CA ILE A 153 -1.34 13.06 0.65
C ILE A 153 -2.64 12.66 1.34
N PRO A 154 -2.85 13.05 2.62
CA PRO A 154 -4.09 12.79 3.32
C PRO A 154 -5.30 13.29 2.52
N PHE A 155 -6.40 12.55 2.57
CA PHE A 155 -7.58 12.87 1.75
C PHE A 155 -8.14 14.26 2.03
N ASP A 156 -8.11 14.71 3.27
CA ASP A 156 -8.50 16.05 3.70
C ASP A 156 -7.60 17.14 3.10
N GLU A 157 -6.30 16.93 3.07
CA GLU A 157 -5.35 17.83 2.39
C GLU A 157 -5.57 17.84 0.87
N LEU A 158 -5.77 16.66 0.27
CA LEU A 158 -6.07 16.55 -1.15
C LEU A 158 -7.35 17.31 -1.52
N MET A 159 -8.39 17.17 -0.71
CA MET A 159 -9.66 17.87 -0.89
C MET A 159 -9.49 19.38 -0.72
N LEU A 160 -8.82 19.83 0.34
CA LEU A 160 -8.70 21.24 0.68
C LEU A 160 -7.80 22.02 -0.29
N PHE A 161 -6.62 21.46 -0.63
CA PHE A 161 -5.60 22.20 -1.38
C PHE A 161 -5.65 21.97 -2.90
N TYR A 162 -6.26 20.89 -3.37
CA TYR A 162 -6.27 20.56 -4.79
C TYR A 162 -7.70 20.51 -5.37
N ILE A 163 -8.60 19.77 -4.77
CA ILE A 163 -9.92 19.54 -5.34
C ILE A 163 -10.83 20.76 -5.16
N ALA A 164 -10.89 21.34 -3.98
CA ALA A 164 -11.74 22.50 -3.72
C ALA A 164 -11.32 23.75 -4.55
N PRO A 165 -10.04 24.13 -4.64
CA PRO A 165 -9.63 25.22 -5.51
C PRO A 165 -9.89 24.96 -6.99
N ALA A 166 -9.66 23.73 -7.48
CA ALA A 166 -9.93 23.37 -8.86
C ALA A 166 -11.42 23.47 -9.21
N THR A 167 -12.30 22.98 -8.33
CA THR A 167 -13.75 23.08 -8.52
C THR A 167 -14.24 24.52 -8.46
N ALA A 168 -13.71 25.34 -7.56
CA ALA A 168 -14.02 26.76 -7.48
C ALA A 168 -13.58 27.51 -8.76
N ALA A 169 -12.41 27.22 -9.31
CA ALA A 169 -11.92 27.80 -10.54
C ALA A 169 -12.80 27.44 -11.74
N VAL A 170 -13.21 26.17 -11.86
CA VAL A 170 -14.11 25.70 -12.92
C VAL A 170 -15.51 26.36 -12.80
N ALA A 171 -16.05 26.45 -11.59
CA ALA A 171 -17.32 27.13 -11.34
C ALA A 171 -17.24 28.63 -11.68
N GLY A 172 -16.17 29.30 -11.27
CA GLY A 172 -15.95 30.72 -11.59
C GLY A 172 -15.82 30.96 -13.10
N LEU A 173 -15.09 30.10 -13.81
CA LEU A 173 -15.01 30.18 -15.27
C LEU A 173 -16.36 29.96 -15.95
N ALA A 174 -17.15 29.00 -15.48
CA ALA A 174 -18.48 28.74 -16.02
C ALA A 174 -19.42 29.94 -15.83
N ILE A 175 -19.40 30.58 -14.65
CA ILE A 175 -20.16 31.80 -14.36
C ILE A 175 -19.71 32.97 -15.27
N TYR A 176 -18.39 33.16 -15.39
CA TYR A 176 -17.82 34.19 -16.26
C TYR A 176 -18.24 34.04 -17.72
N LEU A 177 -18.12 32.84 -18.28
CA LEU A 177 -18.51 32.56 -19.65
C LEU A 177 -20.05 32.71 -19.87
N HIS A 178 -20.85 32.42 -18.84
CA HIS A 178 -22.29 32.60 -18.89
C HIS A 178 -22.65 34.09 -18.85
N SER A 179 -21.99 34.91 -18.05
CA SER A 179 -22.24 36.35 -17.97
C SER A 179 -21.88 37.07 -19.26
N LYS A 180 -20.79 36.70 -19.94
CA LYS A 180 -20.37 37.27 -21.23
C LYS A 180 -21.33 37.00 -22.38
N LYS A 181 -22.15 35.94 -22.31
CA LYS A 181 -23.15 35.62 -23.36
C LYS A 181 -24.45 36.41 -23.22
N LYS A 182 -24.59 37.18 -22.13
CA LYS A 182 -25.79 38.01 -21.88
C LYS A 182 -25.59 39.49 -22.25
N LEU A 183 -24.36 39.89 -22.50
CA LEU A 183 -23.97 41.19 -23.08
C LEU A 183 -23.87 41.07 -24.59
#